data_44ce93c8f91c1ee09da48f106204f061
#
_entry.id   44ce93c8f91c1ee09da48f106204f061
#
_cell.length_a   1.000
_cell.length_b   1.000
_cell.length_c   1.000
_cell.angle_alpha   90.00
_cell.angle_beta   90.00
_cell.angle_gamma   90.00
#
_symmetry.space_group_name_H-M   'P 1'
#
loop_
_entity.id
_entity.type
_entity.pdbx_description
1 polymer ?
#
loop_
_entity_poly.entity_id
_entity_poly.type
_entity_poly.pdbx_seq_one_letter_code
_entity_poly.pdbx_strand_id
1 'polypeptide(L)'
;AQETWEDRELVWRARRMVHVYRANQGQAPSGPLPYEQALLGSRRVRAAWQFKSEHEPEVTEQIEDRFREHHEEMNHLGLRSWEIANREERISKRSLLKNLIYWVWSISWMLGVVSWGAVIGSIPPYMLTRVITNQYVKRESNKSGLGSMKILCSVALYPIWWLLISIPIGWLISSPNSPIQDIQLPSLILPLLAGIPWPLMAFIVLLWWPISARLHLRLYARASRSWRALKLGLKLRSGSIDWDALLQTHSGLAQELATIGSGLVLPGDPDWEEPESGMEDWQRVRVRTD
;
A
#
# COMPACT_ATOMS: atom_id res chain seq x y z
N ALA A 1 -1.84 27.08 -7.24
CA ALA A 1 -2.87 26.03 -7.03
C ALA A 1 -2.35 25.05 -5.99
N GLN A 2 -3.18 24.68 -5.01
CA GLN A 2 -2.80 23.62 -4.06
C GLN A 2 -2.85 22.29 -4.83
N GLU A 3 -1.70 21.63 -4.92
CA GLU A 3 -1.53 20.32 -5.51
C GLU A 3 -2.38 19.31 -4.74
N THR A 4 -3.29 18.63 -5.43
CA THR A 4 -4.15 17.61 -4.83
C THR A 4 -3.34 16.32 -4.55
N TRP A 5 -3.87 15.43 -3.69
CA TRP A 5 -3.26 14.11 -3.48
C TRP A 5 -3.27 13.27 -4.76
N GLU A 6 -4.26 13.48 -5.62
CA GLU A 6 -4.39 12.82 -6.92
C GLU A 6 -3.26 13.22 -7.87
N ASP A 7 -2.93 14.51 -7.94
CA ASP A 7 -1.83 15.01 -8.77
C ASP A 7 -0.48 14.41 -8.34
N ARG A 8 -0.25 14.34 -7.03
CA ARG A 8 0.97 13.69 -6.49
C ARG A 8 1.04 12.21 -6.85
N GLU A 9 -0.08 11.51 -6.79
CA GLU A 9 -0.14 10.09 -7.12
C GLU A 9 0.13 9.86 -8.60
N LEU A 10 -0.40 10.69 -9.50
CA LEU A 10 -0.15 10.64 -10.94
C LEU A 10 1.34 10.84 -11.25
N VAL A 11 1.97 11.87 -10.68
CA VAL A 11 3.42 12.12 -10.86
C VAL A 11 4.25 10.93 -10.38
N TRP A 12 3.89 10.34 -9.25
CA TRP A 12 4.60 9.17 -8.71
C TRP A 12 4.51 7.96 -9.62
N ARG A 13 3.37 7.77 -10.26
CA ARG A 13 3.11 6.66 -11.17
C ARG A 13 3.78 6.88 -12.52
N ALA A 14 3.70 8.10 -13.07
CA ALA A 14 4.40 8.48 -14.29
C ALA A 14 5.91 8.25 -14.15
N ARG A 15 6.52 8.75 -13.06
CA ARG A 15 7.94 8.50 -12.76
C ARG A 15 8.28 7.02 -12.72
N ARG A 16 7.44 6.20 -12.06
CA ARG A 16 7.68 4.75 -11.93
C ARG A 16 7.58 4.05 -13.29
N MET A 17 6.63 4.46 -14.11
CA MET A 17 6.46 3.95 -15.46
C MET A 17 7.67 4.26 -16.33
N VAL A 18 8.15 5.50 -16.33
CA VAL A 18 9.36 5.94 -17.01
C VAL A 18 10.60 5.18 -16.50
N HIS A 19 10.72 4.97 -15.19
CA HIS A 19 11.85 4.22 -14.63
C HIS A 19 11.86 2.76 -15.12
N VAL A 20 10.72 2.07 -15.08
CA VAL A 20 10.60 0.69 -15.57
C VAL A 20 10.88 0.62 -17.07
N TYR A 21 10.39 1.58 -17.85
CA TYR A 21 10.68 1.66 -19.28
C TYR A 21 12.18 1.81 -19.54
N ARG A 22 12.85 2.76 -18.88
CA ARG A 22 14.31 2.97 -19.03
C ARG A 22 15.13 1.78 -18.53
N ALA A 23 14.70 1.13 -17.46
CA ALA A 23 15.35 -0.09 -16.98
C ALA A 23 15.27 -1.24 -17.99
N ASN A 24 14.12 -1.38 -18.67
CA ASN A 24 13.95 -2.37 -19.73
C ASN A 24 14.79 -2.06 -20.99
N GLN A 25 15.12 -0.78 -21.21
CA GLN A 25 16.04 -0.34 -22.28
C GLN A 25 17.52 -0.41 -21.86
N GLY A 26 17.83 -0.86 -20.66
CA GLY A 26 19.21 -0.88 -20.15
C GLY A 26 19.78 0.51 -19.77
N GLN A 27 18.94 1.54 -19.74
CA GLN A 27 19.30 2.93 -19.47
C GLN A 27 19.21 3.31 -17.98
N ALA A 28 18.66 2.41 -17.16
CA ALA A 28 18.53 2.59 -15.71
C ALA A 28 18.70 1.26 -14.98
N PRO A 29 19.11 1.26 -13.71
CA PRO A 29 19.21 0.03 -12.93
C PRO A 29 17.84 -0.62 -12.74
N SER A 30 17.79 -1.94 -12.88
CA SER A 30 16.59 -2.72 -12.57
C SER A 30 16.41 -2.81 -11.03
N GLY A 31 15.29 -2.38 -10.52
CA GLY A 31 14.97 -2.48 -9.11
C GLY A 31 14.44 -1.18 -8.49
N PRO A 32 14.19 -1.17 -7.17
CA PRO A 32 13.74 0.04 -6.49
C PRO A 32 14.87 1.08 -6.44
N LEU A 33 14.53 2.31 -6.82
CA LEU A 33 15.45 3.44 -6.72
C LEU A 33 15.68 3.82 -5.25
N PRO A 34 16.91 4.24 -4.87
CA PRO A 34 17.15 4.94 -3.62
C PRO A 34 16.22 6.15 -3.47
N TYR A 35 15.88 6.49 -2.22
CA TYR A 35 14.88 7.54 -1.95
C TYR A 35 15.24 8.88 -2.60
N GLU A 36 16.51 9.29 -2.53
CA GLU A 36 17.00 10.55 -3.12
C GLU A 36 16.82 10.59 -4.64
N GLN A 37 17.18 9.51 -5.33
CA GLN A 37 17.00 9.39 -6.78
C GLN A 37 15.52 9.35 -7.15
N ALA A 38 14.70 8.74 -6.31
CA ALA A 38 13.26 8.70 -6.48
C ALA A 38 12.63 10.09 -6.31
N LEU A 39 13.12 10.89 -5.36
CA LEU A 39 12.69 12.27 -5.14
C LEU A 39 13.09 13.17 -6.31
N LEU A 40 14.37 13.10 -6.70
CA LEU A 40 14.88 13.84 -7.85
C LEU A 40 14.12 13.50 -9.13
N GLY A 41 13.89 12.22 -9.39
CA GLY A 41 13.09 11.79 -10.53
C GLY A 41 11.65 12.33 -10.52
N SER A 42 11.04 12.48 -9.34
CA SER A 42 9.71 13.10 -9.22
C SER A 42 9.75 14.61 -9.48
N ARG A 43 10.79 15.32 -8.98
CA ARG A 43 11.02 16.74 -9.30
C ARG A 43 11.17 16.93 -10.81
N ARG A 44 12.00 16.12 -11.47
CA ARG A 44 12.24 16.16 -12.93
C ARG A 44 10.95 15.98 -13.74
N VAL A 45 10.19 14.93 -13.43
CA VAL A 45 8.92 14.65 -14.13
C VAL A 45 7.94 15.79 -13.94
N ARG A 46 7.82 16.34 -12.73
CA ARG A 46 6.93 17.46 -12.43
C ARG A 46 7.34 18.72 -13.19
N ALA A 47 8.63 19.10 -13.11
CA ALA A 47 9.14 20.29 -13.76
C ALA A 47 8.96 20.22 -15.28
N ALA A 48 9.29 19.09 -15.90
CA ALA A 48 9.09 18.87 -17.33
C ALA A 48 7.61 18.92 -17.71
N TRP A 49 6.74 18.27 -16.92
CA TRP A 49 5.30 18.27 -17.14
C TRP A 49 4.69 19.67 -17.09
N GLN A 50 4.97 20.42 -16.02
CA GLN A 50 4.45 21.79 -15.84
C GLN A 50 4.97 22.72 -16.96
N PHE A 51 6.26 22.62 -17.29
CA PHE A 51 6.82 23.39 -18.41
C PHE A 51 6.10 23.11 -19.73
N LYS A 52 5.88 21.84 -20.05
CA LYS A 52 5.15 21.43 -21.26
C LYS A 52 3.68 21.83 -21.23
N SER A 53 3.03 21.75 -20.08
CA SER A 53 1.64 22.19 -19.90
C SER A 53 1.44 23.67 -20.19
N GLU A 54 2.42 24.51 -19.85
CA GLU A 54 2.38 25.94 -20.15
C GLU A 54 2.67 26.26 -21.63
N HIS A 55 3.52 25.47 -22.30
CA HIS A 55 3.95 25.74 -23.66
C HIS A 55 3.17 24.96 -24.72
N GLU A 56 2.68 23.78 -24.38
CA GLU A 56 1.99 22.85 -25.27
C GLU A 56 0.75 22.24 -24.56
N PRO A 57 -0.24 23.06 -24.14
CA PRO A 57 -1.35 22.60 -23.29
C PRO A 57 -2.20 21.50 -23.93
N GLU A 58 -2.49 21.62 -25.22
CA GLU A 58 -3.33 20.61 -25.93
C GLU A 58 -2.69 19.22 -25.96
N VAL A 59 -1.36 19.16 -26.15
CA VAL A 59 -0.63 17.88 -26.20
C VAL A 59 -0.55 17.26 -24.81
N THR A 60 -0.30 18.06 -23.79
CA THR A 60 -0.23 17.58 -22.41
C THR A 60 -1.57 17.10 -21.89
N GLU A 61 -2.66 17.78 -22.20
CA GLU A 61 -4.02 17.35 -21.84
C GLU A 61 -4.35 16.00 -22.46
N GLN A 62 -4.05 15.79 -23.75
CA GLN A 62 -4.27 14.50 -24.41
C GLN A 62 -3.46 13.36 -23.79
N ILE A 63 -2.22 13.62 -23.40
CA ILE A 63 -1.36 12.62 -22.74
C ILE A 63 -1.92 12.33 -21.33
N GLU A 64 -2.36 13.36 -20.62
CA GLU A 64 -2.92 13.21 -19.27
C GLU A 64 -4.20 12.36 -19.29
N ASP A 65 -5.12 12.63 -20.18
CA ASP A 65 -6.36 11.88 -20.31
C ASP A 65 -6.10 10.42 -20.62
N ARG A 66 -5.23 10.13 -21.60
CA ARG A 66 -4.82 8.75 -21.93
C ARG A 66 -4.10 8.06 -20.76
N PHE A 67 -3.27 8.79 -20.05
CA PHE A 67 -2.57 8.26 -18.87
C PHE A 67 -3.56 7.96 -17.73
N ARG A 68 -4.55 8.83 -17.50
CA ARG A 68 -5.59 8.65 -16.49
C ARG A 68 -6.48 7.44 -16.82
N GLU A 69 -6.94 7.33 -18.06
CA GLU A 69 -7.74 6.20 -18.53
C GLU A 69 -6.99 4.87 -18.40
N HIS A 70 -5.75 4.80 -18.90
CA HIS A 70 -4.89 3.63 -18.76
C HIS A 70 -4.64 3.28 -17.31
N HIS A 71 -4.48 4.31 -16.45
CA HIS A 71 -4.28 4.13 -15.03
C HIS A 71 -5.50 3.50 -14.34
N GLU A 72 -6.70 3.95 -14.68
CA GLU A 72 -7.95 3.39 -14.17
C GLU A 72 -8.11 1.93 -14.62
N GLU A 73 -7.83 1.64 -15.87
CA GLU A 73 -7.84 0.26 -16.39
C GLU A 73 -6.86 -0.63 -15.63
N MET A 74 -5.61 -0.20 -15.44
CA MET A 74 -4.61 -0.92 -14.65
C MET A 74 -5.06 -1.15 -13.19
N ASN A 75 -5.71 -0.18 -12.58
CA ASN A 75 -6.25 -0.31 -11.22
C ASN A 75 -7.41 -1.33 -11.18
N HIS A 76 -8.34 -1.29 -12.13
CA HIS A 76 -9.42 -2.27 -12.23
C HIS A 76 -8.90 -3.70 -12.39
N LEU A 77 -7.79 -3.87 -13.10
CA LEU A 77 -7.11 -5.14 -13.26
C LEU A 77 -6.25 -5.49 -12.03
N GLY A 78 -5.98 -4.54 -11.15
CA GLY A 78 -5.09 -4.70 -10.01
C GLY A 78 -3.62 -4.87 -10.39
N LEU A 79 -3.25 -4.36 -11.57
CA LEU A 79 -1.91 -4.43 -12.14
C LEU A 79 -1.05 -3.23 -11.71
N ARG A 80 0.24 -3.49 -11.60
CA ARG A 80 1.25 -2.46 -11.41
C ARG A 80 2.17 -2.43 -12.64
N SER A 81 2.77 -1.27 -12.93
CA SER A 81 3.60 -1.07 -14.13
C SER A 81 4.67 -2.15 -14.36
N TRP A 82 5.29 -2.66 -13.29
CA TRP A 82 6.29 -3.73 -13.41
C TRP A 82 5.72 -5.14 -13.55
N GLU A 83 4.41 -5.29 -13.38
CA GLU A 83 3.75 -6.60 -13.47
C GLU A 83 3.27 -6.92 -14.87
N ILE A 84 3.26 -5.92 -15.73
CA ILE A 84 2.76 -6.04 -17.11
C ILE A 84 3.62 -6.96 -17.98
N ALA A 85 4.94 -7.02 -17.72
CA ALA A 85 5.87 -7.83 -18.48
C ALA A 85 5.75 -9.35 -18.25
N ASN A 86 5.07 -9.79 -17.19
CA ASN A 86 5.10 -11.19 -16.71
C ASN A 86 3.80 -11.96 -17.06
N ARG A 87 3.29 -11.83 -18.29
CA ARG A 87 2.05 -12.50 -18.72
C ARG A 87 2.10 -14.03 -18.55
N GLU A 88 3.14 -14.68 -19.09
CA GLU A 88 3.23 -16.14 -19.15
C GLU A 88 3.24 -16.78 -17.76
N GLU A 89 3.98 -16.19 -16.83
CA GLU A 89 4.00 -16.65 -15.45
C GLU A 89 2.60 -16.61 -14.82
N ARG A 90 1.80 -15.60 -15.14
CA ARG A 90 0.46 -15.40 -14.56
C ARG A 90 -0.59 -16.37 -15.08
N ILE A 91 -0.49 -16.79 -16.35
CA ILE A 91 -1.42 -17.72 -17.00
C ILE A 91 -1.11 -19.18 -16.62
N SER A 92 0.09 -19.47 -16.15
CA SER A 92 0.52 -20.81 -15.80
C SER A 92 -0.41 -21.45 -14.77
N LYS A 93 -0.83 -22.71 -15.03
CA LYS A 93 -1.65 -23.50 -14.10
C LYS A 93 -0.99 -23.61 -12.72
N ARG A 94 0.35 -23.71 -12.68
CA ARG A 94 1.12 -23.78 -11.44
C ARG A 94 1.00 -22.47 -10.63
N SER A 95 1.04 -21.32 -11.28
CA SER A 95 0.87 -20.00 -10.64
C SER A 95 -0.55 -19.84 -10.10
N LEU A 96 -1.57 -20.21 -10.87
CA LEU A 96 -2.97 -20.16 -10.43
C LEU A 96 -3.21 -21.05 -9.22
N LEU A 97 -2.74 -22.30 -9.26
CA LEU A 97 -2.87 -23.24 -8.13
C LEU A 97 -2.14 -22.73 -6.88
N LYS A 98 -0.92 -22.22 -7.04
CA LYS A 98 -0.14 -21.62 -5.95
C LYS A 98 -0.89 -20.44 -5.30
N ASN A 99 -1.44 -19.54 -6.10
CA ASN A 99 -2.21 -18.40 -5.60
C ASN A 99 -3.52 -18.84 -4.92
N LEU A 100 -4.18 -19.87 -5.43
CA LEU A 100 -5.37 -20.46 -4.80
C LEU A 100 -5.02 -21.03 -3.43
N ILE A 101 -3.97 -21.85 -3.34
CA ILE A 101 -3.51 -22.43 -2.08
C ILE A 101 -3.16 -21.34 -1.07
N TYR A 102 -2.42 -20.31 -1.47
CA TYR A 102 -2.08 -19.20 -0.58
C TYR A 102 -3.29 -18.40 -0.13
N TRP A 103 -4.27 -18.24 -1.00
CA TRP A 103 -5.51 -17.56 -0.66
C TRP A 103 -6.31 -18.36 0.36
N VAL A 104 -6.57 -19.64 0.09
CA VAL A 104 -7.29 -20.55 1.01
C VAL A 104 -6.59 -20.63 2.36
N TRP A 105 -5.27 -20.86 2.37
CA TRP A 105 -4.47 -20.91 3.58
C TRP A 105 -4.59 -19.62 4.40
N SER A 106 -4.43 -18.45 3.75
CA SER A 106 -4.51 -17.16 4.44
C SER A 106 -5.92 -16.91 5.00
N ILE A 107 -6.98 -17.24 4.27
CA ILE A 107 -8.37 -17.10 4.73
C ILE A 107 -8.65 -18.05 5.90
N SER A 108 -8.19 -19.30 5.84
CA SER A 108 -8.39 -20.26 6.93
C SER A 108 -7.79 -19.76 8.24
N TRP A 109 -6.58 -19.21 8.21
CA TRP A 109 -5.97 -18.62 9.40
C TRP A 109 -6.64 -17.31 9.83
N MET A 110 -7.14 -16.52 8.89
CA MET A 110 -7.88 -15.28 9.20
C MET A 110 -9.22 -15.57 9.87
N LEU A 111 -9.90 -16.63 9.50
CA LEU A 111 -11.17 -17.03 10.14
C LEU A 111 -10.97 -17.74 11.49
N GLY A 112 -9.74 -18.19 11.78
CA GLY A 112 -9.37 -18.88 13.00
C GLY A 112 -8.91 -17.93 14.14
N VAL A 113 -8.08 -18.47 15.03
CA VAL A 113 -7.60 -17.85 16.27
C VAL A 113 -6.94 -16.47 16.06
N VAL A 114 -6.23 -16.30 14.93
CA VAL A 114 -5.54 -15.02 14.61
C VAL A 114 -6.55 -13.89 14.46
N SER A 115 -7.68 -14.17 13.80
CA SER A 115 -8.71 -13.15 13.56
C SER A 115 -9.43 -12.75 14.84
N TRP A 116 -9.79 -13.71 15.67
CA TRP A 116 -10.42 -13.42 16.97
C TRP A 116 -9.53 -12.56 17.84
N GLY A 117 -8.22 -12.87 17.91
CA GLY A 117 -7.26 -12.03 18.60
C GLY A 117 -7.21 -10.61 18.02
N ALA A 118 -7.12 -10.48 16.70
CA ALA A 118 -7.07 -9.17 16.05
C ALA A 118 -8.36 -8.36 16.24
N VAL A 119 -9.53 -9.01 16.12
CA VAL A 119 -10.84 -8.36 16.28
C VAL A 119 -11.05 -7.88 17.72
N ILE A 120 -10.92 -8.78 18.70
CA ILE A 120 -11.15 -8.45 20.11
C ILE A 120 -10.10 -7.43 20.61
N GLY A 121 -8.84 -7.63 20.24
CA GLY A 121 -7.74 -6.77 20.67
C GLY A 121 -7.68 -5.40 19.98
N SER A 122 -8.26 -5.24 18.80
CA SER A 122 -8.06 -4.03 18.00
C SER A 122 -9.32 -3.23 17.71
N ILE A 123 -10.48 -3.86 17.53
CA ILE A 123 -11.72 -3.15 17.15
C ILE A 123 -12.18 -2.17 18.25
N PRO A 124 -12.30 -2.55 19.54
CA PRO A 124 -12.78 -1.62 20.55
C PRO A 124 -11.92 -0.36 20.71
N PRO A 125 -10.59 -0.44 20.86
CA PRO A 125 -9.76 0.77 20.95
C PRO A 125 -9.77 1.58 19.65
N TYR A 126 -9.87 0.93 18.48
CA TYR A 126 -10.02 1.62 17.18
C TYR A 126 -11.33 2.42 17.12
N MET A 127 -12.46 1.81 17.51
CA MET A 127 -13.76 2.49 17.53
C MET A 127 -13.75 3.67 18.49
N LEU A 128 -13.17 3.50 19.67
CA LEU A 128 -13.05 4.57 20.66
C LEU A 128 -12.15 5.70 20.13
N THR A 129 -11.01 5.37 19.55
CA THR A 129 -10.14 6.36 18.87
C THR A 129 -10.93 7.14 17.81
N ARG A 130 -11.73 6.46 17.00
CA ARG A 130 -12.55 7.08 15.94
C ARG A 130 -13.59 8.03 16.53
N VAL A 131 -14.27 7.64 17.61
CA VAL A 131 -15.26 8.49 18.27
C VAL A 131 -14.60 9.76 18.82
N ILE A 132 -13.49 9.61 19.57
CA ILE A 132 -12.76 10.74 20.16
C ILE A 132 -12.26 11.69 19.07
N THR A 133 -11.65 11.17 18.01
CA THR A 133 -11.11 12.00 16.92
C THR A 133 -12.20 12.68 16.11
N ASN A 134 -13.35 12.03 15.91
CA ASN A 134 -14.50 12.66 15.24
C ASN A 134 -15.09 13.81 16.07
N GLN A 135 -15.12 13.67 17.40
CA GLN A 135 -15.56 14.75 18.30
C GLN A 135 -14.56 15.90 18.29
N TYR A 136 -13.26 15.60 18.26
CA TYR A 136 -12.21 16.61 18.15
C TYR A 136 -12.35 17.43 16.87
N VAL A 137 -12.52 16.77 15.72
CA VAL A 137 -12.72 17.45 14.40
C VAL A 137 -13.97 18.33 14.35
N LYS A 138 -15.03 17.94 15.06
CA LYS A 138 -16.25 18.76 15.14
C LYS A 138 -16.05 20.05 15.94
N ARG A 139 -15.11 20.06 16.88
CA ARG A 139 -14.81 21.22 17.74
C ARG A 139 -13.77 22.15 17.14
N GLU A 140 -12.83 21.62 16.38
CA GLU A 140 -11.76 22.39 15.72
C GLU A 140 -11.97 22.46 14.22
N SER A 141 -11.94 23.67 13.66
CA SER A 141 -12.03 23.91 12.21
C SER A 141 -10.76 23.45 11.45
N ASN A 142 -9.65 23.25 12.15
CA ASN A 142 -8.37 22.88 11.55
C ASN A 142 -8.13 21.38 11.58
N LYS A 143 -8.11 20.75 10.40
CA LYS A 143 -7.91 19.30 10.22
C LYS A 143 -6.44 18.86 10.30
N SER A 144 -5.47 19.79 10.40
CA SER A 144 -4.04 19.46 10.37
C SER A 144 -3.58 18.59 11.54
N GLY A 145 -4.19 18.74 12.72
CA GLY A 145 -3.89 17.97 13.93
C GLY A 145 -4.53 16.57 14.00
N LEU A 146 -5.41 16.22 13.05
CA LEU A 146 -6.18 14.97 13.11
C LEU A 146 -5.29 13.71 13.13
N GLY A 147 -4.22 13.70 12.34
CA GLY A 147 -3.27 12.58 12.28
C GLY A 147 -2.56 12.37 13.61
N SER A 148 -2.05 13.44 14.19
CA SER A 148 -1.36 13.41 15.48
C SER A 148 -2.29 12.97 16.61
N MET A 149 -3.52 13.47 16.62
CA MET A 149 -4.53 13.09 17.61
C MET A 149 -4.90 11.60 17.53
N LYS A 150 -5.04 11.05 16.30
CA LYS A 150 -5.27 9.61 16.11
C LYS A 150 -4.12 8.78 16.69
N ILE A 151 -2.87 9.18 16.43
CA ILE A 151 -1.70 8.47 16.94
C ILE A 151 -1.68 8.52 18.47
N LEU A 152 -1.85 9.70 19.05
CA LEU A 152 -1.84 9.89 20.51
C LEU A 152 -2.92 9.03 21.20
N CYS A 153 -4.17 9.08 20.72
CA CYS A 153 -5.25 8.26 21.23
C CYS A 153 -4.93 6.77 21.10
N SER A 154 -4.37 6.34 19.97
CA SER A 154 -4.03 4.93 19.74
C SER A 154 -2.94 4.46 20.71
N VAL A 155 -1.88 5.24 20.91
CA VAL A 155 -0.78 4.91 21.82
C VAL A 155 -1.27 4.73 23.26
N ALA A 156 -2.29 5.48 23.69
CA ALA A 156 -2.87 5.35 25.02
C ALA A 156 -3.92 4.23 25.10
N LEU A 157 -4.88 4.20 24.18
CA LEU A 157 -6.06 3.33 24.30
C LEU A 157 -5.76 1.85 24.05
N TYR A 158 -4.84 1.52 23.13
CA TYR A 158 -4.53 0.11 22.84
C TYR A 158 -3.89 -0.61 24.03
N PRO A 159 -2.82 -0.11 24.67
CA PRO A 159 -2.24 -0.77 25.84
C PRO A 159 -3.22 -0.89 27.01
N ILE A 160 -4.03 0.16 27.28
CA ILE A 160 -5.03 0.12 28.34
C ILE A 160 -6.06 -0.97 28.05
N TRP A 161 -6.59 -1.03 26.86
CA TRP A 161 -7.56 -2.05 26.46
C TRP A 161 -6.97 -3.45 26.55
N TRP A 162 -5.76 -3.67 26.05
CA TRP A 162 -5.09 -4.96 26.11
C TRP A 162 -4.86 -5.44 27.54
N LEU A 163 -4.47 -4.54 28.44
CA LEU A 163 -4.36 -4.87 29.86
C LEU A 163 -5.71 -5.25 30.48
N LEU A 164 -6.75 -4.45 30.21
CA LEU A 164 -8.10 -4.67 30.73
C LEU A 164 -8.68 -6.04 30.34
N ILE A 165 -8.42 -6.51 29.12
CA ILE A 165 -8.94 -7.81 28.66
C ILE A 165 -7.99 -8.98 28.96
N SER A 166 -6.68 -8.75 29.07
CA SER A 166 -5.71 -9.82 29.33
C SER A 166 -5.81 -10.37 30.74
N ILE A 167 -6.09 -9.50 31.72
CA ILE A 167 -6.21 -9.91 33.12
C ILE A 167 -7.36 -10.92 33.33
N PRO A 168 -8.63 -10.62 32.96
CA PRO A 168 -9.72 -11.57 33.10
C PRO A 168 -9.55 -12.82 32.25
N ILE A 169 -9.02 -12.70 31.02
CA ILE A 169 -8.78 -13.87 30.15
C ILE A 169 -7.69 -14.78 30.75
N GLY A 170 -6.58 -14.19 31.23
CA GLY A 170 -5.52 -14.96 31.87
C GLY A 170 -6.01 -15.69 33.13
N TRP A 171 -6.85 -15.03 33.97
CA TRP A 171 -7.49 -15.64 35.09
C TRP A 171 -8.45 -16.77 34.69
N LEU A 172 -9.31 -16.54 33.69
CA LEU A 172 -10.25 -17.53 33.19
C LEU A 172 -9.55 -18.79 32.63
N ILE A 173 -8.42 -18.65 31.95
CA ILE A 173 -7.67 -19.81 31.40
C ILE A 173 -6.97 -20.60 32.50
N SER A 174 -6.41 -19.91 33.49
CA SER A 174 -5.57 -20.55 34.54
C SER A 174 -6.36 -20.97 35.79
N SER A 175 -7.58 -20.49 35.98
CA SER A 175 -8.37 -20.80 37.18
C SER A 175 -8.98 -22.20 37.09
N PRO A 176 -8.76 -23.07 38.09
CA PRO A 176 -9.33 -24.41 38.12
C PRO A 176 -10.87 -24.42 38.19
N ASN A 177 -11.48 -23.32 38.66
CA ASN A 177 -12.93 -23.17 38.78
C ASN A 177 -13.53 -22.35 37.61
N SER A 178 -12.83 -22.26 36.51
CA SER A 178 -13.27 -21.49 35.35
C SER A 178 -14.30 -22.27 34.53
N PRO A 179 -15.38 -21.61 34.06
CA PRO A 179 -16.38 -22.24 33.19
C PRO A 179 -15.81 -22.68 31.82
N ILE A 180 -14.57 -22.26 31.49
CA ILE A 180 -13.88 -22.71 30.28
C ILE A 180 -13.39 -24.17 30.42
N GLN A 181 -13.20 -24.67 31.62
CA GLN A 181 -12.78 -26.06 31.84
C GLN A 181 -13.87 -27.06 31.52
N ASP A 182 -15.14 -26.65 31.55
CA ASP A 182 -16.29 -27.47 31.14
C ASP A 182 -16.42 -27.52 29.61
N ILE A 183 -15.72 -26.65 28.88
CA ILE A 183 -15.70 -26.66 27.41
C ILE A 183 -14.69 -27.74 26.99
N GLN A 184 -15.13 -28.78 26.28
CA GLN A 184 -14.27 -29.79 25.70
C GLN A 184 -13.32 -29.21 24.64
N LEU A 185 -12.36 -28.40 25.08
CA LEU A 185 -11.21 -28.03 24.24
C LEU A 185 -10.32 -29.27 24.04
N PRO A 186 -9.58 -29.36 22.90
CA PRO A 186 -8.73 -30.51 22.65
C PRO A 186 -7.87 -30.83 23.85
N SER A 187 -8.01 -32.06 24.38
CA SER A 187 -7.43 -32.55 25.64
C SER A 187 -5.90 -32.42 25.77
N LEU A 188 -5.23 -32.01 24.70
CA LEU A 188 -3.77 -31.82 24.65
C LEU A 188 -3.32 -30.42 25.12
N ILE A 189 -4.15 -29.39 24.99
CA ILE A 189 -3.76 -27.98 25.21
C ILE A 189 -4.11 -27.50 26.62
N LEU A 190 -5.26 -27.90 27.14
CA LEU A 190 -5.72 -27.49 28.48
C LEU A 190 -4.77 -27.86 29.63
N PRO A 191 -4.24 -29.09 29.71
CA PRO A 191 -3.32 -29.47 30.79
C PRO A 191 -2.02 -28.66 30.78
N LEU A 192 -1.55 -28.29 29.59
CA LEU A 192 -0.34 -27.46 29.40
C LEU A 192 -0.55 -26.01 29.85
N LEU A 193 -1.77 -25.49 29.69
CA LEU A 193 -2.14 -24.12 30.07
C LEU A 193 -2.55 -24.01 31.56
N ALA A 194 -3.19 -25.03 32.09
CA ALA A 194 -3.66 -25.05 33.49
C ALA A 194 -2.52 -25.02 34.55
N GLY A 195 -1.29 -25.41 34.17
CA GLY A 195 -0.09 -25.32 35.03
C GLY A 195 0.54 -23.93 35.09
N ILE A 196 0.10 -22.98 34.23
CA ILE A 196 0.69 -21.64 34.17
C ILE A 196 -0.02 -20.72 35.16
N PRO A 197 0.71 -20.01 36.06
CA PRO A 197 0.11 -19.05 36.99
C PRO A 197 -0.65 -17.95 36.20
N TRP A 198 -1.83 -17.57 36.70
CA TRP A 198 -2.68 -16.59 36.00
C TRP A 198 -2.00 -15.27 35.60
N PRO A 199 -1.06 -14.67 36.41
CA PRO A 199 -0.41 -13.44 35.97
C PRO A 199 0.48 -13.65 34.75
N LEU A 200 1.16 -14.81 34.69
CA LEU A 200 1.98 -15.17 33.52
C LEU A 200 1.10 -15.45 32.30
N MET A 201 -0.05 -16.09 32.49
CA MET A 201 -1.02 -16.30 31.43
C MET A 201 -1.58 -14.96 30.90
N ALA A 202 -1.93 -14.03 31.79
CA ALA A 202 -2.36 -12.68 31.42
C ALA A 202 -1.29 -11.94 30.62
N PHE A 203 -0.01 -12.10 30.97
CA PHE A 203 1.10 -11.53 30.22
C PHE A 203 1.26 -12.17 28.83
N ILE A 204 1.11 -13.48 28.71
CA ILE A 204 1.11 -14.20 27.40
C ILE A 204 -0.03 -13.69 26.53
N VAL A 205 -1.23 -13.55 27.09
CA VAL A 205 -2.40 -12.99 26.37
C VAL A 205 -2.15 -11.55 25.97
N LEU A 206 -1.52 -10.73 26.82
CA LEU A 206 -1.16 -9.35 26.50
C LEU A 206 -0.23 -9.27 25.27
N LEU A 207 0.79 -10.12 25.22
CA LEU A 207 1.70 -10.20 24.07
C LEU A 207 1.02 -10.72 22.79
N TRP A 208 -0.02 -11.52 22.97
CA TRP A 208 -0.77 -12.07 21.83
C TRP A 208 -1.47 -11.00 20.97
N TRP A 209 -1.99 -9.93 21.58
CA TRP A 209 -2.76 -8.90 20.84
C TRP A 209 -1.97 -8.24 19.73
N PRO A 210 -0.79 -7.64 19.96
CA PRO A 210 -0.01 -7.02 18.90
C PRO A 210 0.51 -8.05 17.87
N ILE A 211 0.80 -9.28 18.32
CA ILE A 211 1.23 -10.36 17.41
C ILE A 211 0.10 -10.76 16.48
N SER A 212 -1.11 -11.02 17.03
CA SER A 212 -2.28 -11.40 16.26
C SER A 212 -2.69 -10.31 15.26
N ALA A 213 -2.65 -9.03 15.64
CA ALA A 213 -2.92 -7.91 14.77
C ALA A 213 -1.93 -7.86 13.59
N ARG A 214 -0.63 -8.02 13.84
CA ARG A 214 0.40 -8.06 12.79
C ARG A 214 0.24 -9.27 11.85
N LEU A 215 -0.06 -10.44 12.42
CA LEU A 215 -0.31 -11.65 11.64
C LEU A 215 -1.55 -11.49 10.77
N HIS A 216 -2.64 -10.94 11.32
CA HIS A 216 -3.87 -10.69 10.58
C HIS A 216 -3.62 -9.77 9.39
N LEU A 217 -2.92 -8.65 9.58
CA LEU A 217 -2.59 -7.73 8.50
C LEU A 217 -1.72 -8.39 7.41
N ARG A 218 -0.74 -9.22 7.79
CA ARG A 218 0.11 -9.96 6.85
C ARG A 218 -0.70 -10.99 6.06
N LEU A 219 -1.59 -11.72 6.72
CA LEU A 219 -2.47 -12.71 6.10
C LEU A 219 -3.46 -12.04 5.16
N TYR A 220 -4.06 -10.92 5.59
CA TYR A 220 -4.95 -10.10 4.76
C TYR A 220 -4.24 -9.59 3.49
N ALA A 221 -3.05 -9.02 3.66
CA ALA A 221 -2.26 -8.54 2.52
C ALA A 221 -1.86 -9.67 1.56
N ARG A 222 -1.56 -10.88 2.09
CA ARG A 222 -1.29 -12.08 1.28
C ARG A 222 -2.54 -12.56 0.57
N ALA A 223 -3.67 -12.69 1.28
CA ALA A 223 -4.95 -13.11 0.71
C ALA A 223 -5.39 -12.16 -0.41
N SER A 224 -5.33 -10.86 -0.18
CA SER A 224 -5.68 -9.84 -1.17
C SER A 224 -4.80 -9.88 -2.41
N ARG A 225 -3.48 -10.08 -2.24
CA ARG A 225 -2.54 -10.22 -3.37
C ARG A 225 -2.82 -11.49 -4.17
N SER A 226 -2.97 -12.63 -3.48
CA SER A 226 -3.23 -13.92 -4.13
C SER A 226 -4.57 -13.93 -4.85
N TRP A 227 -5.60 -13.31 -4.27
CA TRP A 227 -6.91 -13.16 -4.89
C TRP A 227 -6.86 -12.31 -6.16
N ARG A 228 -6.17 -11.16 -6.11
CA ARG A 228 -5.99 -10.32 -7.31
C ARG A 228 -5.22 -11.05 -8.41
N ALA A 229 -4.14 -11.75 -8.04
CA ALA A 229 -3.36 -12.53 -8.99
C ALA A 229 -4.17 -13.68 -9.60
N LEU A 230 -5.02 -14.34 -8.81
CA LEU A 230 -5.91 -15.42 -9.27
C LEU A 230 -6.96 -14.86 -10.23
N LYS A 231 -7.66 -13.77 -9.85
CA LYS A 231 -8.65 -13.12 -10.71
C LYS A 231 -8.06 -12.70 -12.06
N LEU A 232 -6.90 -12.04 -12.02
CA LEU A 232 -6.20 -11.60 -13.21
C LEU A 232 -5.80 -12.78 -14.10
N GLY A 233 -5.19 -13.83 -13.52
CA GLY A 233 -4.79 -15.01 -14.26
C GLY A 233 -5.98 -15.76 -14.90
N LEU A 234 -7.13 -15.80 -14.23
CA LEU A 234 -8.37 -16.35 -14.79
C LEU A 234 -8.90 -15.49 -15.95
N LYS A 235 -8.93 -14.16 -15.79
CA LYS A 235 -9.35 -13.23 -16.86
C LYS A 235 -8.44 -13.33 -18.08
N LEU A 236 -7.13 -13.41 -17.88
CA LEU A 236 -6.17 -13.59 -18.96
C LEU A 236 -6.36 -14.92 -19.68
N ARG A 237 -6.65 -16.00 -18.94
CA ARG A 237 -6.87 -17.33 -19.51
C ARG A 237 -8.19 -17.43 -20.26
N SER A 238 -9.23 -16.70 -19.85
CA SER A 238 -10.52 -16.63 -20.54
C SER A 238 -10.49 -15.76 -21.81
N GLY A 239 -9.38 -15.06 -22.09
CA GLY A 239 -9.28 -14.12 -23.22
C GLY A 239 -10.10 -12.85 -23.04
N SER A 240 -10.59 -12.55 -21.82
CA SER A 240 -11.41 -11.38 -21.56
C SER A 240 -10.59 -10.07 -21.47
N ILE A 241 -9.27 -10.14 -21.57
CA ILE A 241 -8.36 -8.99 -21.57
C ILE A 241 -7.45 -9.13 -22.77
N ASP A 242 -7.42 -8.11 -23.62
CA ASP A 242 -6.41 -7.98 -24.67
C ASP A 242 -5.11 -7.47 -24.04
N TRP A 243 -4.25 -8.44 -23.69
CA TRP A 243 -2.98 -8.12 -23.04
C TRP A 243 -2.00 -7.42 -23.96
N ASP A 244 -2.04 -7.72 -25.23
CA ASP A 244 -1.09 -7.16 -26.20
C ASP A 244 -1.43 -5.69 -26.48
N ALA A 245 -2.72 -5.36 -26.59
CA ALA A 245 -3.18 -3.96 -26.64
C ALA A 245 -2.83 -3.19 -25.36
N LEU A 246 -3.04 -3.79 -24.17
CA LEU A 246 -2.69 -3.18 -22.90
C LEU A 246 -1.18 -2.92 -22.77
N LEU A 247 -0.35 -3.87 -23.21
CA LEU A 247 1.11 -3.74 -23.22
C LEU A 247 1.57 -2.65 -24.19
N GLN A 248 0.98 -2.59 -25.36
CA GLN A 248 1.29 -1.57 -26.36
C GLN A 248 0.94 -0.16 -25.86
N THR A 249 -0.25 0.02 -25.30
CA THR A 249 -0.67 1.29 -24.69
C THR A 249 0.28 1.69 -23.55
N HIS A 250 0.63 0.72 -22.67
CA HIS A 250 1.55 0.97 -21.56
C HIS A 250 2.94 1.40 -22.03
N SER A 251 3.50 0.71 -23.03
CA SER A 251 4.84 1.02 -23.57
C SER A 251 4.84 2.34 -24.33
N GLY A 252 3.79 2.63 -25.09
CA GLY A 252 3.63 3.90 -25.80
C GLY A 252 3.57 5.09 -24.86
N LEU A 253 2.71 5.03 -23.85
CA LEU A 253 2.63 6.07 -22.81
C LEU A 253 3.94 6.22 -22.04
N ALA A 254 4.61 5.11 -21.70
CA ALA A 254 5.90 5.17 -21.02
C ALA A 254 6.98 5.86 -21.86
N GLN A 255 6.99 5.62 -23.16
CA GLN A 255 7.89 6.27 -24.12
C GLN A 255 7.57 7.76 -24.23
N GLU A 256 6.32 8.13 -24.43
CA GLU A 256 5.89 9.53 -24.46
C GLU A 256 6.28 10.29 -23.20
N LEU A 257 5.99 9.72 -22.03
CA LEU A 257 6.38 10.30 -20.74
C LEU A 257 7.91 10.40 -20.59
N ALA A 258 8.67 9.44 -21.10
CA ALA A 258 10.14 9.47 -21.05
C ALA A 258 10.72 10.57 -21.95
N THR A 259 10.04 10.92 -23.04
CA THR A 259 10.47 11.93 -24.00
C THR A 259 10.03 13.34 -23.63
N ILE A 260 9.05 13.53 -22.75
CA ILE A 260 8.59 14.87 -22.31
C ILE A 260 9.74 15.73 -21.80
N GLY A 261 10.70 15.15 -21.09
CA GLY A 261 11.88 15.84 -20.58
C GLY A 261 13.07 15.88 -21.53
N SER A 262 12.95 15.36 -22.76
CA SER A 262 14.05 15.34 -23.71
C SER A 262 14.32 16.74 -24.24
N GLY A 263 15.61 17.12 -24.30
CA GLY A 263 16.01 18.47 -24.73
C GLY A 263 15.75 19.58 -23.70
N LEU A 264 15.33 19.24 -22.49
CA LEU A 264 15.15 20.19 -21.40
C LEU A 264 16.31 20.08 -20.39
N VAL A 265 16.66 21.21 -19.80
CA VAL A 265 17.50 21.27 -18.60
C VAL A 265 16.58 21.14 -17.38
N LEU A 266 16.77 20.09 -16.58
CA LEU A 266 15.88 19.70 -15.51
C LEU A 266 16.65 19.59 -14.17
N PRO A 267 15.95 19.59 -13.03
CA PRO A 267 16.57 19.42 -11.71
C PRO A 267 17.59 18.27 -11.69
N GLY A 268 18.82 18.56 -11.24
CA GLY A 268 19.93 17.61 -11.17
C GLY A 268 20.76 17.44 -12.44
N ASP A 269 20.46 18.17 -13.52
CA ASP A 269 21.37 18.28 -14.66
C ASP A 269 22.56 19.20 -14.30
N PRO A 270 23.74 19.03 -14.94
CA PRO A 270 24.93 19.87 -14.65
C PRO A 270 24.67 21.37 -14.82
N ASP A 271 23.82 21.73 -15.77
CA ASP A 271 23.47 23.12 -16.11
C ASP A 271 22.20 23.60 -15.38
N TRP A 272 21.72 22.84 -14.40
CA TRP A 272 20.55 23.20 -13.63
C TRP A 272 20.89 24.30 -12.62
N GLU A 273 20.09 25.35 -12.60
CA GLU A 273 20.13 26.38 -11.59
C GLU A 273 18.95 26.21 -10.64
N GLU A 274 19.24 26.08 -9.32
CA GLU A 274 18.16 25.95 -8.34
C GLU A 274 17.29 27.22 -8.33
N PRO A 275 15.96 27.09 -8.25
CA PRO A 275 15.05 28.23 -8.25
C PRO A 275 15.25 29.08 -6.98
N GLU A 276 15.05 30.39 -7.12
CA GLU A 276 15.03 31.31 -6.00
C GLU A 276 13.83 31.01 -5.06
N SER A 277 13.92 31.52 -3.83
CA SER A 277 12.85 31.34 -2.85
C SER A 277 11.51 31.89 -3.37
N GLY A 278 10.52 30.99 -3.49
CA GLY A 278 9.20 31.32 -4.01
C GLY A 278 8.96 31.00 -5.49
N MET A 279 10.00 30.60 -6.23
CA MET A 279 9.86 30.06 -7.58
C MET A 279 9.67 28.54 -7.57
N GLU A 280 8.88 28.04 -8.51
CA GLU A 280 8.73 26.60 -8.74
C GLU A 280 9.80 26.09 -9.74
N ASP A 281 10.16 24.80 -9.65
CA ASP A 281 11.19 24.18 -10.50
C ASP A 281 10.94 24.41 -12.00
N TRP A 282 9.68 24.31 -12.46
CA TRP A 282 9.33 24.45 -13.87
C TRP A 282 9.64 25.83 -14.47
N GLN A 283 9.68 26.87 -13.66
CA GLN A 283 9.99 28.24 -14.09
C GLN A 283 11.48 28.42 -14.44
N ARG A 284 12.33 27.49 -14.02
CA ARG A 284 13.76 27.44 -14.37
C ARG A 284 14.08 26.42 -15.47
N VAL A 285 13.08 25.66 -15.90
CA VAL A 285 13.24 24.74 -17.04
C VAL A 285 13.52 25.55 -18.30
N ARG A 286 14.51 25.12 -19.06
CA ARG A 286 14.86 25.74 -20.34
C ARG A 286 15.17 24.65 -21.38
N VAL A 287 15.01 24.99 -22.64
CA VAL A 287 15.42 24.11 -23.74
C VAL A 287 16.96 24.10 -23.78
N ARG A 288 17.55 22.90 -23.89
CA ARG A 288 18.98 22.75 -24.02
C ARG A 288 19.41 23.30 -25.38
N THR A 289 20.23 24.32 -25.36
CA THR A 289 20.91 24.83 -26.58
C THR A 289 22.22 24.08 -26.69
N ASP A 290 22.27 23.15 -27.67
CA ASP A 290 23.51 22.45 -28.03
C ASP A 290 24.51 23.41 -28.67
#